data_ef4e79ddd1f1c0fadff4fbc31d91e5bb
#
_entry.id   ef4e79ddd1f1c0fadff4fbc31d91e5bb
#
_cell.length_a   1.000
_cell.length_b   1.000
_cell.length_c   1.000
_cell.angle_alpha   90.00
_cell.angle_beta   90.00
_cell.angle_gamma   90.00
#
_symmetry.space_group_name_H-M   'P 1'
#
loop_
_entity.id
_entity.type
_entity.pdbx_description
1 polymer ?
#
loop_
_entity_poly.entity_id
_entity_poly.type
_entity_poly.pdbx_seq_one_letter_code
_entity_poly.pdbx_strand_id
1 'polypeptide(L)'
;MSPSQIEASVIHELQETGIAVVQLTDIVPHVIFSDIQAWAEAQLQSPETQERITNIEDGGRPRAKGGKYYIVKPLGDVPVVEVEAAVMGASLSEPILRIVCGYLGMFSRLAAVDLWLNVATPGPDEFSQKWHRDPEDRAIIKTFLYLRDVDEANGPFCYVPGTHRPGPIGQKIGRYNYPDDGVVEKRFPPALRKVCTGKAGTLVFCDTTGFHKGGHPTAGARFVFNAVYTTNGAEPLAKGQRLFHLKGARSSLKSPAARYAVGLLGD
;
A
#
# COMPACT_ATOMS: atom_id res chain seq x y z
N MET A 1 -15.39 -6.33 -18.84
CA MET A 1 -16.66 -5.91 -18.18
C MET A 1 -16.48 -4.45 -17.76
N SER A 2 -17.53 -3.64 -17.92
CA SER A 2 -17.52 -2.26 -17.44
C SER A 2 -17.42 -2.22 -15.91
N PRO A 3 -16.78 -1.17 -15.34
CA PRO A 3 -16.72 -1.00 -13.90
C PRO A 3 -18.12 -0.78 -13.31
N SER A 4 -18.34 -1.24 -12.08
CA SER A 4 -19.54 -0.89 -11.30
C SER A 4 -19.53 0.61 -10.96
N GLN A 5 -20.66 1.12 -10.44
CA GLN A 5 -20.75 2.54 -10.08
C GLN A 5 -19.70 2.94 -9.04
N ILE A 6 -19.49 2.12 -8.01
CA ILE A 6 -18.47 2.40 -6.98
C ILE A 6 -17.05 2.31 -7.55
N GLU A 7 -16.75 1.31 -8.39
CA GLU A 7 -15.45 1.19 -9.05
C GLU A 7 -15.16 2.41 -9.93
N ALA A 8 -16.16 2.87 -10.72
CA ALA A 8 -16.04 4.07 -11.55
C ALA A 8 -15.80 5.32 -10.70
N SER A 9 -16.47 5.44 -9.55
CA SER A 9 -16.26 6.56 -8.61
C SER A 9 -14.84 6.56 -8.04
N VAL A 10 -14.31 5.38 -7.65
CA VAL A 10 -12.94 5.24 -7.14
C VAL A 10 -11.91 5.58 -8.23
N ILE A 11 -12.12 5.11 -9.48
CA ILE A 11 -11.24 5.45 -10.61
C ILE A 11 -11.23 6.96 -10.84
N HIS A 12 -12.39 7.60 -10.85
CA HIS A 12 -12.52 9.04 -11.02
C HIS A 12 -11.81 9.81 -9.90
N GLU A 13 -12.03 9.44 -8.64
CA GLU A 13 -11.36 10.07 -7.50
C GLU A 13 -9.84 9.93 -7.59
N LEU A 14 -9.33 8.76 -7.98
CA LEU A 14 -7.91 8.53 -8.22
C LEU A 14 -7.35 9.42 -9.34
N GLN A 15 -8.08 9.59 -10.44
CA GLN A 15 -7.66 10.44 -11.56
C GLN A 15 -7.57 11.91 -11.15
N GLU A 16 -8.52 12.40 -10.38
CA GLU A 16 -8.57 13.80 -9.93
C GLU A 16 -7.57 14.10 -8.81
N THR A 17 -7.51 13.21 -7.82
CA THR A 17 -6.82 13.51 -6.55
C THR A 17 -5.57 12.66 -6.30
N GLY A 18 -5.46 11.49 -6.95
CA GLY A 18 -4.43 10.48 -6.70
C GLY A 18 -4.69 9.59 -5.48
N ILE A 19 -5.83 9.74 -4.81
CA ILE A 19 -6.17 8.94 -3.62
C ILE A 19 -7.67 8.75 -3.48
N ALA A 20 -8.10 7.51 -3.19
CA ALA A 20 -9.47 7.17 -2.85
C ALA A 20 -9.50 6.27 -1.59
N VAL A 21 -10.51 6.45 -0.73
CA VAL A 21 -10.66 5.71 0.52
C VAL A 21 -12.06 5.13 0.59
N VAL A 22 -12.15 3.81 0.75
CA VAL A 22 -13.41 3.04 0.78
C VAL A 22 -13.34 1.94 1.84
N GLN A 23 -14.44 1.24 2.08
CA GLN A 23 -14.38 -0.04 2.79
C GLN A 23 -14.11 -1.18 1.79
N LEU A 24 -13.28 -2.15 2.17
CA LEU A 24 -12.98 -3.31 1.32
C LEU A 24 -14.27 -4.03 0.88
N THR A 25 -15.21 -4.20 1.80
CA THR A 25 -16.49 -4.88 1.57
C THR A 25 -17.40 -4.17 0.58
N ASP A 26 -17.24 -2.86 0.37
CA ASP A 26 -17.99 -2.12 -0.64
C ASP A 26 -17.48 -2.43 -2.06
N ILE A 27 -16.19 -2.79 -2.18
CA ILE A 27 -15.54 -3.13 -3.45
C ILE A 27 -15.59 -4.65 -3.69
N VAL A 28 -15.35 -5.45 -2.66
CA VAL A 28 -15.26 -6.91 -2.75
C VAL A 28 -16.22 -7.54 -1.72
N PRO A 29 -17.53 -7.46 -1.93
CA PRO A 29 -18.54 -7.81 -0.92
C PRO A 29 -18.55 -9.30 -0.53
N HIS A 30 -17.99 -10.17 -1.37
CA HIS A 30 -17.90 -11.61 -1.10
C HIS A 30 -16.63 -12.01 -0.31
N VAL A 31 -15.74 -11.03 -0.02
CA VAL A 31 -14.57 -11.27 0.82
C VAL A 31 -15.01 -11.24 2.29
N ILE A 32 -14.61 -12.26 3.03
CA ILE A 32 -14.79 -12.29 4.47
C ILE A 32 -13.59 -11.58 5.09
N PHE A 33 -13.78 -10.31 5.48
CA PHE A 33 -12.69 -9.51 6.03
C PHE A 33 -12.07 -10.13 7.29
N SER A 34 -12.88 -10.83 8.12
CA SER A 34 -12.37 -11.56 9.28
C SER A 34 -11.34 -12.63 8.93
N ASP A 35 -11.46 -13.27 7.77
CA ASP A 35 -10.47 -14.28 7.34
C ASP A 35 -9.13 -13.62 6.97
N ILE A 36 -9.19 -12.44 6.32
CA ILE A 36 -8.00 -11.64 6.04
C ILE A 36 -7.34 -11.21 7.36
N GLN A 37 -8.14 -10.70 8.29
CA GLN A 37 -7.66 -10.23 9.57
C GLN A 37 -7.06 -11.38 10.40
N ALA A 38 -7.74 -12.52 10.49
CA ALA A 38 -7.23 -13.70 11.20
C ALA A 38 -5.93 -14.22 10.58
N TRP A 39 -5.86 -14.28 9.24
CA TRP A 39 -4.63 -14.65 8.55
C TRP A 39 -3.48 -13.71 8.88
N ALA A 40 -3.72 -12.40 8.86
CA ALA A 40 -2.70 -11.39 9.12
C ALA A 40 -2.24 -11.41 10.60
N GLU A 41 -3.18 -11.53 11.54
CA GLU A 41 -2.86 -11.64 12.97
C GLU A 41 -2.02 -12.89 13.27
N ALA A 42 -2.30 -14.01 12.61
CA ALA A 42 -1.51 -15.23 12.76
C ALA A 42 -0.04 -15.04 12.34
N GLN A 43 0.24 -14.16 11.34
CA GLN A 43 1.62 -13.87 10.92
C GLN A 43 2.43 -13.13 12.01
N LEU A 44 1.75 -12.41 12.91
CA LEU A 44 2.42 -11.73 14.02
C LEU A 44 2.91 -12.68 15.11
N GLN A 45 2.39 -13.92 15.16
CA GLN A 45 2.64 -14.85 16.29
C GLN A 45 4.00 -15.56 16.24
N SER A 46 4.80 -15.36 15.18
CA SER A 46 6.13 -15.99 15.14
C SER A 46 7.02 -15.43 16.26
N PRO A 47 7.84 -16.29 16.91
CA PRO A 47 8.75 -15.84 17.97
C PRO A 47 9.68 -14.69 17.51
N GLU A 48 10.19 -14.78 16.28
CA GLU A 48 11.06 -13.75 15.69
C GLU A 48 10.33 -12.39 15.54
N THR A 49 9.06 -12.44 15.09
CA THR A 49 8.23 -11.23 14.97
C THR A 49 7.96 -10.61 16.33
N GLN A 50 7.61 -11.41 17.31
CA GLN A 50 7.33 -10.94 18.68
C GLN A 50 8.58 -10.35 19.36
N GLU A 51 9.73 -11.03 19.25
CA GLU A 51 11.00 -10.51 19.74
C GLU A 51 11.33 -9.14 19.12
N ARG A 52 11.10 -8.99 17.80
CA ARG A 52 11.34 -7.73 17.10
C ARG A 52 10.42 -6.62 17.58
N ILE A 53 9.13 -6.90 17.81
CA ILE A 53 8.15 -5.94 18.36
C ILE A 53 8.62 -5.48 19.72
N THR A 54 8.89 -6.40 20.65
CA THR A 54 9.36 -6.11 22.01
C THR A 54 10.63 -5.28 21.98
N ASN A 55 11.61 -5.64 21.15
CA ASN A 55 12.86 -4.87 21.02
C ASN A 55 12.61 -3.41 20.64
N ILE A 56 11.67 -3.14 19.71
CA ILE A 56 11.34 -1.77 19.29
C ILE A 56 10.61 -1.03 20.42
N GLU A 57 9.66 -1.67 21.08
CA GLU A 57 8.89 -1.10 22.20
C GLU A 57 9.79 -0.75 23.38
N ASP A 58 10.84 -1.52 23.61
CA ASP A 58 11.90 -1.25 24.59
C ASP A 58 12.92 -0.17 24.15
N GLY A 59 12.66 0.49 23.01
CA GLY A 59 13.50 1.57 22.48
C GLY A 59 14.68 1.11 21.63
N GLY A 60 14.75 -0.17 21.29
CA GLY A 60 15.78 -0.70 20.39
C GLY A 60 15.54 -0.30 18.92
N ARG A 61 16.62 -0.37 18.14
CA ARG A 61 16.61 -0.10 16.69
C ARG A 61 17.15 -1.31 15.91
N PRO A 62 16.37 -2.42 15.85
CA PRO A 62 16.86 -3.63 15.18
C PRO A 62 17.18 -3.34 13.72
N ARG A 63 18.22 -4.01 13.18
CA ARG A 63 18.61 -3.85 11.79
C ARG A 63 17.43 -4.12 10.86
N ALA A 64 17.17 -3.20 9.94
CA ALA A 64 16.08 -3.31 8.98
C ALA A 64 16.53 -2.87 7.59
N LYS A 65 16.00 -3.50 6.55
CA LYS A 65 16.21 -3.11 5.17
C LYS A 65 15.75 -1.66 4.96
N GLY A 66 16.63 -0.83 4.40
CA GLY A 66 16.36 0.59 4.19
C GLY A 66 16.23 1.43 5.47
N GLY A 67 16.72 0.90 6.62
CA GLY A 67 16.74 1.63 7.89
C GLY A 67 15.39 1.75 8.62
N LYS A 68 14.29 1.27 8.04
CA LYS A 68 12.92 1.40 8.58
C LYS A 68 12.67 0.43 9.73
N TYR A 69 13.45 0.54 10.83
CA TYR A 69 13.40 -0.37 11.98
C TYR A 69 12.02 -0.40 12.66
N TYR A 70 11.27 0.70 12.60
CA TYR A 70 9.92 0.85 13.16
C TYR A 70 8.83 0.08 12.37
N ILE A 71 9.16 -0.52 11.25
CA ILE A 71 8.27 -1.39 10.48
C ILE A 71 8.65 -2.84 10.73
N VAL A 72 7.80 -3.55 11.46
CA VAL A 72 7.90 -5.00 11.56
C VAL A 72 7.23 -5.63 10.35
N LYS A 73 7.94 -6.53 9.67
CA LYS A 73 7.49 -7.25 8.48
C LYS A 73 7.36 -8.74 8.79
N PRO A 74 6.19 -9.21 9.22
CA PRO A 74 6.00 -10.61 9.60
C PRO A 74 6.26 -11.60 8.46
N LEU A 75 6.13 -11.16 7.19
CA LEU A 75 6.39 -11.98 6.01
C LEU A 75 7.86 -11.92 5.54
N GLY A 76 8.74 -11.22 6.28
CA GLY A 76 10.12 -11.00 5.90
C GLY A 76 10.32 -9.93 4.82
N ASP A 77 11.57 -9.77 4.35
CA ASP A 77 11.94 -8.76 3.35
C ASP A 77 11.53 -9.10 1.91
N VAL A 78 11.35 -10.37 1.62
CA VAL A 78 10.79 -10.89 0.36
C VAL A 78 9.68 -11.86 0.72
N PRO A 79 8.44 -11.36 0.84
CA PRO A 79 7.29 -12.17 1.25
C PRO A 79 7.08 -13.41 0.38
N VAL A 80 6.68 -14.49 1.00
CA VAL A 80 6.21 -15.70 0.32
C VAL A 80 4.76 -15.91 0.72
N VAL A 81 3.83 -15.79 -0.23
CA VAL A 81 2.38 -15.83 0.03
C VAL A 81 1.73 -16.88 -0.83
N GLU A 82 0.84 -17.67 -0.24
CA GLU A 82 0.02 -18.64 -0.99
C GLU A 82 -1.03 -17.92 -1.83
N VAL A 83 -1.26 -18.40 -3.06
CA VAL A 83 -2.26 -17.79 -3.97
C VAL A 83 -3.68 -17.89 -3.39
N GLU A 84 -3.93 -18.89 -2.56
CA GLU A 84 -5.20 -19.15 -1.85
C GLU A 84 -5.37 -18.29 -0.60
N ALA A 85 -4.35 -17.55 -0.15
CA ALA A 85 -4.47 -16.68 1.01
C ALA A 85 -5.54 -15.60 0.78
N ALA A 86 -6.35 -15.34 1.81
CA ALA A 86 -7.49 -14.42 1.70
C ALA A 86 -7.09 -13.02 1.18
N VAL A 87 -5.91 -12.52 1.58
CA VAL A 87 -5.35 -11.25 1.09
C VAL A 87 -5.05 -11.28 -0.41
N MET A 88 -4.64 -12.43 -0.95
CA MET A 88 -4.39 -12.58 -2.39
C MET A 88 -5.72 -12.67 -3.15
N GLY A 89 -6.71 -13.36 -2.59
CA GLY A 89 -8.07 -13.38 -3.12
C GLY A 89 -8.66 -11.97 -3.26
N ALA A 90 -8.44 -11.10 -2.29
CA ALA A 90 -8.83 -9.70 -2.38
C ALA A 90 -7.99 -8.94 -3.42
N SER A 91 -6.66 -9.00 -3.33
CA SER A 91 -5.74 -8.23 -4.20
C SER A 91 -5.84 -8.59 -5.68
N LEU A 92 -6.14 -9.84 -6.00
CA LEU A 92 -6.30 -10.35 -7.36
C LEU A 92 -7.77 -10.42 -7.80
N SER A 93 -8.71 -9.91 -6.97
CA SER A 93 -10.12 -9.88 -7.33
C SER A 93 -10.38 -8.98 -8.55
N GLU A 94 -11.37 -9.34 -9.36
CA GLU A 94 -11.74 -8.54 -10.52
C GLU A 94 -12.09 -7.09 -10.19
N PRO A 95 -12.85 -6.78 -9.11
CA PRO A 95 -13.14 -5.39 -8.76
C PRO A 95 -11.88 -4.56 -8.49
N ILE A 96 -10.94 -5.07 -7.67
CA ILE A 96 -9.68 -4.38 -7.39
C ILE A 96 -8.87 -4.19 -8.68
N LEU A 97 -8.74 -5.23 -9.49
CA LEU A 97 -7.98 -5.14 -10.74
C LEU A 97 -8.66 -4.23 -11.77
N ARG A 98 -10.00 -4.15 -11.84
CA ARG A 98 -10.69 -3.18 -12.71
C ARG A 98 -10.41 -1.74 -12.29
N ILE A 99 -10.40 -1.44 -10.99
CA ILE A 99 -10.03 -0.12 -10.49
C ILE A 99 -8.59 0.22 -10.88
N VAL A 100 -7.66 -0.66 -10.55
CA VAL A 100 -6.23 -0.43 -10.81
C VAL A 100 -5.93 -0.32 -12.30
N CYS A 101 -6.42 -1.27 -13.12
CA CYS A 101 -6.22 -1.25 -14.56
C CYS A 101 -6.95 -0.07 -15.23
N GLY A 102 -8.13 0.31 -14.73
CA GLY A 102 -8.89 1.48 -15.20
C GLY A 102 -8.14 2.79 -14.95
N TYR A 103 -7.50 2.92 -13.78
CA TYR A 103 -6.64 4.07 -13.49
C TYR A 103 -5.37 4.08 -14.34
N LEU A 104 -4.66 2.96 -14.43
CA LEU A 104 -3.41 2.86 -15.21
C LEU A 104 -3.62 2.88 -16.71
N GLY A 105 -4.85 2.65 -17.21
CA GLY A 105 -5.17 2.57 -18.64
C GLY A 105 -4.64 1.30 -19.31
N MET A 106 -4.17 0.31 -18.54
CA MET A 106 -3.60 -0.94 -19.04
C MET A 106 -3.67 -2.05 -17.98
N PHE A 107 -3.40 -3.28 -18.37
CA PHE A 107 -3.20 -4.36 -17.39
C PHE A 107 -2.03 -4.04 -16.46
N SER A 108 -2.25 -4.24 -15.17
CA SER A 108 -1.27 -3.98 -14.12
C SER A 108 -0.51 -5.23 -13.72
N ARG A 109 0.73 -5.05 -13.26
CA ARG A 109 1.50 -6.08 -12.56
C ARG A 109 1.34 -5.87 -11.06
N LEU A 110 1.10 -6.95 -10.32
CA LEU A 110 1.25 -6.96 -8.87
C LEU A 110 2.74 -7.09 -8.56
N ALA A 111 3.38 -5.95 -8.32
CA ALA A 111 4.83 -5.85 -8.19
C ALA A 111 5.31 -6.28 -6.80
N ALA A 112 4.52 -6.01 -5.76
CA ALA A 112 4.84 -6.39 -4.39
C ALA A 112 3.56 -6.58 -3.56
N VAL A 113 3.67 -7.40 -2.53
CA VAL A 113 2.75 -7.46 -1.39
C VAL A 113 3.57 -7.43 -0.12
N ASP A 114 3.04 -6.86 0.95
CA ASP A 114 3.73 -6.81 2.23
C ASP A 114 2.73 -6.68 3.37
N LEU A 115 3.12 -7.14 4.55
CA LEU A 115 2.37 -7.00 5.79
C LEU A 115 3.23 -6.18 6.75
N TRP A 116 2.72 -5.02 7.17
CA TRP A 116 3.48 -4.07 7.98
C TRP A 116 2.77 -3.79 9.30
N LEU A 117 3.48 -4.01 10.40
CA LEU A 117 3.14 -3.43 11.69
C LEU A 117 4.08 -2.26 11.95
N ASN A 118 3.53 -1.04 11.87
CA ASN A 118 4.27 0.18 12.18
C ASN A 118 4.10 0.45 13.67
N VAL A 119 5.19 0.30 14.42
CA VAL A 119 5.21 0.43 15.88
C VAL A 119 5.52 1.87 16.27
N ALA A 120 4.92 2.36 17.35
CA ALA A 120 5.24 3.65 17.91
C ALA A 120 6.71 3.68 18.37
N THR A 121 7.43 4.74 18.04
CA THR A 121 8.82 4.91 18.41
C THR A 121 9.07 6.34 18.88
N PRO A 122 9.98 6.57 19.84
CA PRO A 122 10.33 7.93 20.23
C PRO A 122 11.18 8.61 19.15
N GLY A 123 11.10 9.94 19.07
CA GLY A 123 11.95 10.76 18.23
C GLY A 123 11.21 11.37 17.02
N PRO A 124 11.96 11.99 16.10
CA PRO A 124 11.39 12.64 14.93
C PRO A 124 11.00 11.64 13.84
N ASP A 125 10.21 12.11 12.86
CA ASP A 125 9.89 11.34 11.66
C ASP A 125 11.15 10.90 10.91
N GLU A 126 11.21 9.64 10.53
CA GLU A 126 12.33 9.05 9.80
C GLU A 126 11.84 8.35 8.51
N PHE A 127 12.67 8.31 7.48
CA PHE A 127 12.42 7.58 6.22
C PHE A 127 11.02 7.83 5.62
N SER A 128 10.18 6.81 5.51
CA SER A 128 8.84 6.91 4.94
C SER A 128 7.81 7.58 5.86
N GLN A 129 8.19 7.96 7.08
CA GLN A 129 7.40 8.87 7.91
C GLN A 129 7.54 10.33 7.45
N LYS A 130 8.57 10.63 6.63
CA LYS A 130 8.74 11.94 5.96
C LYS A 130 8.00 11.99 4.63
N TRP A 131 7.70 13.20 4.18
CA TRP A 131 7.09 13.41 2.88
C TRP A 131 7.99 12.90 1.75
N HIS A 132 7.45 12.05 0.88
CA HIS A 132 8.18 11.50 -0.26
C HIS A 132 7.23 11.17 -1.42
N ARG A 133 7.83 10.78 -2.54
CA ARG A 133 7.20 10.29 -3.75
C ARG A 133 7.93 9.02 -4.18
N ASP A 134 7.20 8.01 -4.58
CA ASP A 134 7.80 6.78 -5.09
C ASP A 134 8.27 6.97 -6.54
N PRO A 135 9.51 6.57 -6.88
CA PRO A 135 10.10 6.81 -8.18
C PRO A 135 9.95 5.65 -9.17
N GLU A 136 9.53 4.47 -8.75
CA GLU A 136 9.71 3.19 -9.45
C GLU A 136 8.95 3.09 -10.77
N ASP A 137 7.91 3.92 -10.98
CA ASP A 137 7.12 3.97 -12.21
C ASP A 137 6.55 5.38 -12.45
N ARG A 138 5.88 5.57 -13.59
CA ARG A 138 5.16 6.83 -13.92
C ARG A 138 3.84 6.96 -13.16
N ALA A 139 3.18 5.84 -12.89
CA ALA A 139 2.00 5.73 -12.05
C ALA A 139 2.12 4.44 -11.23
N ILE A 140 1.87 4.52 -9.94
CA ILE A 140 2.02 3.41 -9.00
C ILE A 140 0.79 3.41 -8.10
N ILE A 141 -0.06 2.41 -8.25
CA ILE A 141 -1.16 2.24 -7.29
C ILE A 141 -0.70 1.34 -6.16
N LYS A 142 -0.70 1.90 -4.95
CA LYS A 142 -0.64 1.10 -3.72
C LYS A 142 -2.01 1.02 -3.09
N THR A 143 -2.33 -0.15 -2.58
CA THR A 143 -3.49 -0.33 -1.70
C THR A 143 -2.99 -0.54 -0.28
N PHE A 144 -3.57 0.17 0.68
CA PHE A 144 -3.32 -0.04 2.11
C PHE A 144 -4.63 -0.49 2.75
N LEU A 145 -4.70 -1.76 3.12
CA LEU A 145 -5.84 -2.33 3.84
C LEU A 145 -5.55 -2.29 5.34
N TYR A 146 -6.31 -1.52 6.09
CA TYR A 146 -6.20 -1.44 7.54
C TYR A 146 -6.76 -2.72 8.17
N LEU A 147 -5.93 -3.42 8.92
CA LEU A 147 -6.27 -4.67 9.60
C LEU A 147 -6.76 -4.44 11.02
N ARG A 148 -6.51 -3.26 11.56
CA ARG A 148 -7.02 -2.74 12.84
C ARG A 148 -7.52 -1.32 12.63
N ASP A 149 -8.27 -0.79 13.59
CA ASP A 149 -8.66 0.62 13.58
C ASP A 149 -7.42 1.51 13.55
N VAL A 150 -7.48 2.58 12.78
CA VAL A 150 -6.40 3.56 12.66
C VAL A 150 -6.96 4.94 12.97
N ASP A 151 -6.54 5.50 14.08
CA ASP A 151 -6.80 6.88 14.49
C ASP A 151 -5.51 7.73 14.34
N GLU A 152 -5.56 8.96 14.81
CA GLU A 152 -4.42 9.89 14.73
C GLU A 152 -3.19 9.39 15.49
N ALA A 153 -3.38 8.68 16.61
CA ALA A 153 -2.28 8.15 17.42
C ALA A 153 -1.55 6.97 16.77
N ASN A 154 -2.23 6.20 15.91
CA ASN A 154 -1.65 5.08 15.18
C ASN A 154 -0.82 5.50 13.95
N GLY A 155 -0.66 6.79 13.68
CA GLY A 155 0.11 7.32 12.56
C GLY A 155 -0.55 6.99 11.21
N PRO A 156 -1.72 7.56 10.90
CA PRO A 156 -2.43 7.30 9.65
C PRO A 156 -1.62 7.69 8.42
N PHE A 157 -1.90 7.03 7.30
CA PHE A 157 -1.35 7.43 6.01
C PHE A 157 -1.80 8.84 5.64
N CYS A 158 -0.87 9.69 5.20
CA CYS A 158 -1.13 11.06 4.80
C CYS A 158 -0.77 11.27 3.33
N TYR A 159 -1.58 12.06 2.63
CA TYR A 159 -1.42 12.34 1.21
C TYR A 159 -1.75 13.79 0.88
N VAL A 160 -1.07 14.35 -0.14
CA VAL A 160 -1.42 15.66 -0.70
C VAL A 160 -2.16 15.45 -2.01
N PRO A 161 -3.50 15.61 -2.05
CA PRO A 161 -4.30 15.40 -3.26
C PRO A 161 -3.82 16.22 -4.47
N GLY A 162 -3.90 15.60 -5.66
CA GLY A 162 -3.53 16.26 -6.93
C GLY A 162 -2.03 16.32 -7.22
N THR A 163 -1.16 15.82 -6.32
CA THR A 163 0.30 15.87 -6.49
C THR A 163 0.90 14.63 -7.18
N HIS A 164 0.09 13.61 -7.49
CA HIS A 164 0.50 12.48 -8.32
C HIS A 164 0.93 12.97 -9.72
N ARG A 165 1.80 12.24 -10.40
CA ARG A 165 2.40 12.72 -11.66
C ARG A 165 1.39 13.12 -12.75
N PRO A 166 0.31 12.36 -12.99
CA PRO A 166 -0.73 12.78 -13.92
C PRO A 166 -1.61 13.93 -13.40
N GLY A 167 -1.59 14.21 -12.09
CA GLY A 167 -2.45 15.17 -11.45
C GLY A 167 -2.11 16.63 -11.74
N PRO A 168 -3.06 17.56 -11.50
CA PRO A 168 -2.94 18.97 -11.88
C PRO A 168 -1.77 19.71 -11.20
N ILE A 169 -1.41 19.29 -9.99
CA ILE A 169 -0.28 19.85 -9.24
C ILE A 169 1.00 19.07 -9.59
N GLY A 170 0.91 17.73 -9.68
CA GLY A 170 2.03 16.84 -9.89
C GLY A 170 2.78 17.10 -11.19
N GLN A 171 2.09 17.49 -12.25
CA GLN A 171 2.68 17.88 -13.53
C GLN A 171 3.57 19.13 -13.45
N LYS A 172 3.32 19.99 -12.45
CA LYS A 172 4.04 21.25 -12.24
C LYS A 172 5.16 21.12 -11.19
N ILE A 173 5.22 19.99 -10.49
CA ILE A 173 6.26 19.72 -9.49
C ILE A 173 7.37 18.93 -10.16
N GLY A 174 8.61 19.40 -10.03
CA GLY A 174 9.79 18.68 -10.52
C GLY A 174 9.96 17.30 -9.87
N ARG A 175 10.93 16.52 -10.32
CA ARG A 175 11.20 15.13 -9.86
C ARG A 175 11.87 15.08 -8.47
N TYR A 176 11.36 15.80 -7.48
CA TYR A 176 11.84 15.70 -6.11
C TYR A 176 11.17 14.52 -5.42
N ASN A 177 11.91 13.44 -5.21
CA ASN A 177 11.38 12.24 -4.56
C ASN A 177 11.34 12.41 -3.03
N TYR A 178 12.30 13.13 -2.44
CA TYR A 178 12.38 13.39 -1.00
C TYR A 178 12.56 14.91 -0.78
N PRO A 179 11.47 15.67 -0.77
CA PRO A 179 11.54 17.09 -0.45
C PRO A 179 11.82 17.29 1.05
N ASP A 180 12.28 18.46 1.43
CA ASP A 180 12.27 18.89 2.82
C ASP A 180 10.84 18.97 3.35
N ASP A 181 10.57 18.35 4.50
CA ASP A 181 9.24 18.31 5.10
C ASP A 181 8.68 19.71 5.35
N GLY A 182 9.51 20.65 5.82
CA GLY A 182 9.10 22.02 6.05
C GLY A 182 8.65 22.73 4.77
N VAL A 183 9.26 22.41 3.63
CA VAL A 183 8.86 22.95 2.31
C VAL A 183 7.49 22.40 1.92
N VAL A 184 7.26 21.09 2.07
CA VAL A 184 5.96 20.46 1.77
C VAL A 184 4.89 21.00 2.71
N GLU A 185 5.21 21.10 3.99
CA GLU A 185 4.27 21.55 5.01
C GLU A 185 3.86 23.00 4.85
N LYS A 186 4.79 23.85 4.46
CA LYS A 186 4.50 25.26 4.15
C LYS A 186 3.64 25.42 2.89
N ARG A 187 3.94 24.61 1.85
CA ARG A 187 3.22 24.69 0.58
C ARG A 187 1.83 24.06 0.64
N PHE A 188 1.67 23.02 1.43
CA PHE A 188 0.43 22.25 1.59
C PHE A 188 0.05 22.20 3.07
N PRO A 189 -0.62 23.24 3.60
CA PRO A 189 -1.06 23.27 4.98
C PRO A 189 -2.05 22.12 5.28
N PRO A 190 -2.34 21.79 6.55
CA PRO A 190 -3.16 20.64 6.94
C PRO A 190 -4.51 20.54 6.20
N ALA A 191 -5.16 21.65 5.92
CA ALA A 191 -6.43 21.69 5.19
C ALA A 191 -6.35 21.16 3.74
N LEU A 192 -5.14 21.10 3.15
CA LEU A 192 -4.90 20.55 1.81
C LEU A 192 -4.37 19.12 1.84
N ARG A 193 -4.30 18.49 2.99
CA ARG A 193 -3.80 17.11 3.16
C ARG A 193 -4.96 16.19 3.50
N LYS A 194 -4.92 14.98 2.95
CA LYS A 194 -5.82 13.89 3.35
C LYS A 194 -5.12 13.03 4.38
N VAL A 195 -5.66 12.99 5.60
CA VAL A 195 -5.25 12.08 6.67
C VAL A 195 -6.21 10.90 6.66
N CYS A 196 -5.70 9.72 6.42
CA CYS A 196 -6.51 8.52 6.23
C CYS A 196 -6.67 7.78 7.57
N THR A 197 -7.53 8.27 8.45
CA THR A 197 -8.04 7.51 9.59
C THR A 197 -9.17 6.58 9.14
N GLY A 198 -9.44 5.51 9.89
CA GLY A 198 -10.56 4.64 9.57
C GLY A 198 -10.62 3.37 10.42
N LYS A 199 -11.74 2.67 10.32
CA LYS A 199 -11.95 1.37 10.95
C LYS A 199 -11.19 0.26 10.24
N ALA A 200 -11.00 -0.86 10.90
CA ALA A 200 -10.55 -2.09 10.28
C ALA A 200 -11.39 -2.38 9.02
N GLY A 201 -10.76 -2.82 7.93
CA GLY A 201 -11.40 -2.96 6.62
C GLY A 201 -11.33 -1.70 5.74
N THR A 202 -10.89 -0.55 6.26
CA THR A 202 -10.63 0.62 5.41
C THR A 202 -9.54 0.29 4.38
N LEU A 203 -9.85 0.54 3.11
CA LEU A 203 -8.98 0.33 1.97
C LEU A 203 -8.66 1.67 1.31
N VAL A 204 -7.39 2.03 1.35
CA VAL A 204 -6.86 3.23 0.69
C VAL A 204 -6.25 2.81 -0.63
N PHE A 205 -6.73 3.35 -1.75
CA PHE A 205 -6.05 3.35 -3.04
C PHE A 205 -5.27 4.64 -3.19
N CYS A 206 -4.03 4.56 -3.64
CA CYS A 206 -3.19 5.75 -3.73
C CYS A 206 -2.17 5.64 -4.87
N ASP A 207 -2.09 6.67 -5.73
CA ASP A 207 -0.95 6.84 -6.63
C ASP A 207 0.21 7.46 -5.85
N THR A 208 1.15 6.63 -5.45
CA THR A 208 2.27 7.04 -4.60
C THR A 208 3.36 7.83 -5.34
N THR A 209 3.16 8.15 -6.62
CA THR A 209 3.95 9.20 -7.29
C THR A 209 3.59 10.61 -6.81
N GLY A 210 2.49 10.78 -6.05
CA GLY A 210 2.15 11.98 -5.30
C GLY A 210 2.87 12.09 -3.96
N PHE A 211 2.88 13.27 -3.35
CA PHE A 211 3.45 13.45 -2.02
C PHE A 211 2.62 12.72 -0.97
N HIS A 212 3.29 11.81 -0.28
CA HIS A 212 2.68 11.02 0.78
C HIS A 212 3.68 10.74 1.90
N LYS A 213 3.15 10.32 3.04
CA LYS A 213 3.94 9.77 4.14
C LYS A 213 3.13 8.74 4.92
N GLY A 214 3.80 7.73 5.47
CA GLY A 214 3.24 6.93 6.55
C GLY A 214 3.34 7.75 7.82
N GLY A 215 2.22 8.08 8.46
CA GLY A 215 2.25 8.80 9.72
C GLY A 215 3.08 8.05 10.77
N HIS A 216 3.71 8.79 11.65
CA HIS A 216 4.47 8.26 12.77
C HIS A 216 3.48 7.88 13.89
N PRO A 217 3.36 6.61 14.28
CA PRO A 217 2.56 6.23 15.43
C PRO A 217 3.15 6.84 16.70
N THR A 218 2.32 7.52 17.47
CA THR A 218 2.68 8.10 18.78
C THR A 218 2.22 7.22 19.92
N ALA A 219 1.23 6.35 19.66
CA ALA A 219 0.78 5.31 20.58
C ALA A 219 0.22 4.12 19.78
N GLY A 220 0.37 2.92 20.33
CA GLY A 220 -0.07 1.69 19.67
C GLY A 220 0.70 1.40 18.38
N ALA A 221 -0.02 0.88 17.39
CA ALA A 221 0.59 0.50 16.11
C ALA A 221 -0.42 0.58 14.97
N ARG A 222 0.06 0.82 13.74
CA ARG A 222 -0.73 0.67 12.51
C ARG A 222 -0.40 -0.66 11.86
N PHE A 223 -1.39 -1.54 11.78
CA PHE A 223 -1.28 -2.84 11.13
C PHE A 223 -1.97 -2.79 9.77
N VAL A 224 -1.22 -3.04 8.70
CA VAL A 224 -1.68 -2.83 7.32
C VAL A 224 -1.14 -3.90 6.39
N PHE A 225 -2.01 -4.42 5.52
CA PHE A 225 -1.60 -5.17 4.33
C PHE A 225 -1.47 -4.21 3.15
N ASN A 226 -0.35 -4.27 2.44
CA ASN A 226 -0.03 -3.42 1.32
C ASN A 226 0.15 -4.26 0.04
N ALA A 227 -0.50 -3.85 -1.05
CA ALA A 227 -0.28 -4.41 -2.37
C ALA A 227 0.11 -3.28 -3.34
N VAL A 228 1.12 -3.54 -4.17
CA VAL A 228 1.70 -2.55 -5.10
C VAL A 228 1.45 -2.99 -6.52
N TYR A 229 0.76 -2.14 -7.28
CA TYR A 229 0.44 -2.37 -8.69
C TYR A 229 1.16 -1.33 -9.55
N THR A 230 1.82 -1.81 -10.59
CA THR A 230 2.62 -1.00 -11.51
C THR A 230 2.33 -1.36 -12.96
N THR A 231 2.89 -0.60 -13.88
CA THR A 231 2.99 -1.04 -15.28
C THR A 231 4.07 -2.12 -15.43
N ASN A 232 4.11 -2.79 -16.58
CA ASN A 232 5.17 -3.76 -16.87
C ASN A 232 6.56 -3.10 -17.02
N GLY A 233 6.59 -1.79 -17.28
CA GLY A 233 7.83 -0.99 -17.40
C GLY A 233 8.39 -0.45 -16.10
N ALA A 234 7.80 -0.76 -14.95
CA ALA A 234 8.32 -0.33 -13.66
C ALA A 234 9.77 -0.80 -13.45
N GLU A 235 10.60 0.08 -12.89
CA GLU A 235 12.05 -0.16 -12.77
C GLU A 235 12.43 -1.51 -12.12
N PRO A 236 11.84 -1.92 -10.99
CA PRO A 236 12.16 -3.22 -10.39
C PRO A 236 11.83 -4.39 -11.30
N LEU A 237 10.68 -4.36 -11.98
CA LEU A 237 10.27 -5.42 -12.91
C LEU A 237 11.14 -5.46 -14.15
N ALA A 238 11.48 -4.30 -14.72
CA ALA A 238 12.39 -4.18 -15.86
C ALA A 238 13.80 -4.70 -15.55
N LYS A 239 14.21 -4.65 -14.28
CA LYS A 239 15.47 -5.23 -13.79
C LYS A 239 15.33 -6.71 -13.37
N GLY A 240 14.18 -7.34 -13.60
CA GLY A 240 13.93 -8.73 -13.22
C GLY A 240 13.84 -8.97 -11.71
N GLN A 241 13.64 -7.92 -10.92
CA GLN A 241 13.54 -8.04 -9.46
C GLN A 241 12.18 -8.60 -9.07
N ARG A 242 12.18 -9.63 -8.23
CA ARG A 242 10.97 -10.15 -7.58
C ARG A 242 10.93 -9.65 -6.15
N LEU A 243 9.89 -8.89 -5.82
CA LEU A 243 9.70 -8.31 -4.49
C LEU A 243 8.84 -9.20 -3.58
N PHE A 244 8.23 -10.25 -4.13
CA PHE A 244 7.54 -11.31 -3.40
C PHE A 244 7.50 -12.60 -4.24
N HIS A 245 7.20 -13.71 -3.60
CA HIS A 245 6.99 -15.01 -4.24
C HIS A 245 5.56 -15.48 -3.99
N LEU A 246 4.88 -15.90 -5.06
CA LEU A 246 3.56 -16.50 -4.99
C LEU A 246 3.71 -18.02 -5.05
N LYS A 247 3.23 -18.72 -4.04
CA LYS A 247 3.12 -20.18 -3.97
C LYS A 247 1.71 -20.65 -4.31
N GLY A 248 1.56 -21.93 -4.56
CA GLY A 248 0.28 -22.60 -4.82
C GLY A 248 -0.07 -22.73 -6.30
N ALA A 249 -1.26 -23.24 -6.55
CA ALA A 249 -1.73 -23.60 -7.88
C ALA A 249 -2.20 -22.36 -8.65
N ARG A 250 -1.31 -21.74 -9.42
CA ARG A 250 -1.64 -20.57 -10.25
C ARG A 250 -2.75 -20.83 -11.27
N SER A 251 -3.09 -22.10 -11.53
CA SER A 251 -4.25 -22.51 -12.33
C SER A 251 -5.60 -22.13 -11.70
N SER A 252 -5.64 -21.84 -10.39
CA SER A 252 -6.84 -21.33 -9.69
C SER A 252 -7.19 -19.91 -10.15
N LEU A 253 -6.25 -19.14 -10.69
CA LEU A 253 -6.47 -17.79 -11.20
C LEU A 253 -7.16 -17.84 -12.57
N LYS A 254 -8.46 -17.59 -12.58
CA LYS A 254 -9.30 -17.67 -13.79
C LYS A 254 -9.33 -16.38 -14.60
N SER A 255 -9.27 -15.24 -13.92
CA SER A 255 -9.32 -13.92 -14.58
C SER A 255 -8.05 -13.66 -15.38
N PRO A 256 -8.15 -13.22 -16.68
CA PRO A 256 -6.99 -12.80 -17.45
C PRO A 256 -6.18 -11.67 -16.76
N ALA A 257 -6.86 -10.72 -16.13
CA ALA A 257 -6.19 -9.64 -15.40
C ALA A 257 -5.38 -10.17 -14.20
N ALA A 258 -5.93 -11.12 -13.43
CA ALA A 258 -5.22 -11.74 -12.31
C ALA A 258 -4.01 -12.56 -12.80
N ARG A 259 -4.16 -13.31 -13.89
CA ARG A 259 -3.05 -14.05 -14.51
C ARG A 259 -1.94 -13.14 -15.00
N TYR A 260 -2.30 -12.03 -15.67
CA TYR A 260 -1.33 -11.02 -16.09
C TYR A 260 -0.65 -10.37 -14.89
N ALA A 261 -1.40 -10.00 -13.87
CA ALA A 261 -0.86 -9.35 -12.67
C ALA A 261 0.26 -10.16 -12.01
N VAL A 262 0.18 -11.49 -12.04
CA VAL A 262 1.22 -12.38 -11.47
C VAL A 262 2.20 -12.94 -12.52
N GLY A 263 2.18 -12.45 -13.76
CA GLY A 263 3.13 -12.82 -14.81
C GLY A 263 2.85 -14.16 -15.49
N LEU A 264 1.59 -14.55 -15.60
CA LEU A 264 1.19 -15.79 -16.30
C LEU A 264 0.70 -15.57 -17.74
N LEU A 265 0.51 -14.33 -18.17
CA LEU A 265 0.11 -13.96 -19.53
C LEU A 265 1.03 -12.84 -20.01
N GLY A 266 1.65 -13.04 -21.15
CA GLY A 266 2.40 -12.02 -21.90
C GLY A 266 3.86 -11.90 -21.45
N ASP A 267 4.67 -12.83 -21.92
CA ASP A 267 6.03 -12.57 -22.36
C ASP A 267 6.00 -12.51 -23.90
#